data_3540db13951d0a89ce3d0c8c74bd0cc1
#
_entry.id   3540db13951d0a89ce3d0c8c74bd0cc1
#
_cell.length_a   1.000
_cell.length_b   1.000
_cell.length_c   1.000
_cell.angle_alpha   90.00
_cell.angle_beta   90.00
_cell.angle_gamma   90.00
#
_symmetry.space_group_name_H-M   'P 1'
#
loop_
_entity.id
_entity.type
_entity.pdbx_description
1 polymer ?
#
loop_
_entity_poly.entity_id
_entity_poly.type
_entity_poly.pdbx_seq_one_letter_code
_entity_poly.pdbx_strand_id
1 'polypeptide(L)'
;MRRSITILLALVMILSLAACGSSAPAATAAPAAEPAPAEESASRGVLRVGMECAYAPNNWQESQETDTNLPIENLPGGYAEGYDVQIARLIGAETGYDIAVVMLSWDGLIEALNQGQIDMIIAGMADTAARREAINFSDPYHVTEYGIMLDESSPYADAATIHDFAGASILGQKDTQLDTVIDQMEGVEHLTPVSSVPNMISRLQEGTCDAIVVNVENSGAYLESNPSFKVIRFAQGDGFDLGFVGACVGLRKNDEALLDEVNAALATIDQATRDQLWDTAVANQPK
;
A
#
# COMPACT_ATOMS: atom_id res chain seq x y z
N MET A 1 -46.73 -39.55 -21.99
CA MET A 1 -47.28 -39.16 -23.30
C MET A 1 -46.16 -38.48 -24.05
N ARG A 2 -45.48 -39.14 -24.81
CA ARG A 2 -45.27 -39.32 -26.25
C ARG A 2 -45.74 -38.09 -27.07
N ARG A 3 -44.81 -37.43 -27.76
CA ARG A 3 -44.81 -37.28 -29.23
C ARG A 3 -43.55 -36.61 -29.75
N SER A 4 -42.79 -37.41 -30.51
CA SER A 4 -41.74 -37.09 -31.47
C SER A 4 -42.37 -36.58 -32.80
N ILE A 5 -41.69 -35.80 -33.61
CA ILE A 5 -41.79 -35.64 -35.08
C ILE A 5 -40.50 -34.90 -35.49
N THR A 6 -39.46 -35.43 -36.07
CA THR A 6 -39.13 -36.03 -37.36
C THR A 6 -39.02 -35.00 -38.55
N ILE A 7 -37.79 -34.76 -38.97
CA ILE A 7 -37.16 -34.66 -40.32
C ILE A 7 -37.89 -33.90 -41.44
N LEU A 8 -37.14 -32.99 -42.15
CA LEU A 8 -37.04 -33.08 -43.63
C LEU A 8 -35.75 -32.42 -44.18
N LEU A 9 -35.00 -33.20 -44.93
CA LEU A 9 -33.91 -32.87 -45.82
C LEU A 9 -34.47 -32.30 -47.13
N ALA A 10 -33.84 -31.29 -47.72
CA ALA A 10 -34.01 -31.01 -49.15
C ALA A 10 -32.71 -30.48 -49.73
N LEU A 11 -32.10 -31.31 -50.52
CA LEU A 11 -30.96 -31.16 -51.42
C LEU A 11 -31.50 -30.57 -52.74
N VAL A 12 -30.96 -29.46 -53.23
CA VAL A 12 -31.13 -29.05 -54.65
C VAL A 12 -29.75 -28.64 -55.21
N MET A 13 -29.22 -29.50 -56.08
CA MET A 13 -28.20 -29.18 -57.05
C MET A 13 -28.80 -28.50 -58.30
N ILE A 14 -28.25 -27.42 -58.77
CA ILE A 14 -28.35 -27.02 -60.17
C ILE A 14 -26.98 -26.52 -60.63
N LEU A 15 -26.47 -27.18 -61.69
CA LEU A 15 -25.32 -26.82 -62.53
C LEU A 15 -25.81 -25.89 -63.64
N SER A 16 -25.03 -24.87 -64.01
CA SER A 16 -24.82 -24.46 -65.42
C SER A 16 -23.79 -23.33 -65.57
N LEU A 17 -22.77 -23.60 -66.19
CA LEU A 17 -22.08 -23.16 -67.43
C LEU A 17 -21.67 -21.67 -67.55
N ALA A 18 -20.41 -21.57 -67.62
CA ALA A 18 -19.43 -20.78 -68.39
C ALA A 18 -19.89 -19.57 -69.22
N ALA A 19 -19.21 -18.44 -68.97
CA ALA A 19 -18.83 -17.46 -70.05
C ALA A 19 -17.49 -16.77 -69.65
N CYS A 20 -16.53 -16.85 -70.58
CA CYS A 20 -15.24 -16.18 -70.54
C CYS A 20 -15.36 -14.65 -70.60
N GLY A 21 -14.64 -13.93 -69.73
CA GLY A 21 -14.37 -12.50 -69.84
C GLY A 21 -13.11 -12.14 -69.08
N SER A 22 -12.04 -11.85 -69.84
CA SER A 22 -10.74 -11.40 -69.29
C SER A 22 -10.85 -10.05 -68.62
N SER A 23 -10.49 -9.96 -67.35
CA SER A 23 -10.04 -8.72 -66.70
C SER A 23 -9.10 -9.04 -65.56
N ALA A 24 -8.07 -8.20 -65.41
CA ALA A 24 -6.91 -8.37 -64.53
C ALA A 24 -7.27 -8.60 -63.05
N PRO A 25 -6.43 -9.31 -62.27
CA PRO A 25 -6.69 -9.59 -60.86
C PRO A 25 -6.47 -8.35 -60.03
N ALA A 26 -7.56 -7.86 -59.39
CA ALA A 26 -7.45 -6.96 -58.24
C ALA A 26 -6.90 -7.76 -57.05
N ALA A 27 -5.87 -7.23 -56.42
CA ALA A 27 -5.29 -7.76 -55.20
C ALA A 27 -6.34 -7.87 -54.10
N THR A 28 -6.70 -9.09 -53.73
CA THR A 28 -7.57 -9.38 -52.58
C THR A 28 -6.75 -9.12 -51.31
N ALA A 29 -7.09 -8.09 -50.56
CA ALA A 29 -6.57 -7.87 -49.24
C ALA A 29 -6.95 -9.08 -48.37
N ALA A 30 -5.93 -9.69 -47.77
CA ALA A 30 -6.13 -10.73 -46.76
C ALA A 30 -6.93 -10.16 -45.59
N PRO A 31 -7.86 -10.96 -45.00
CA PRO A 31 -8.52 -10.54 -43.77
C PRO A 31 -7.48 -10.28 -42.68
N ALA A 32 -7.56 -9.14 -42.01
CA ALA A 32 -6.77 -8.87 -40.84
C ALA A 32 -7.03 -9.98 -39.80
N ALA A 33 -5.96 -10.62 -39.36
CA ALA A 33 -6.02 -11.61 -38.30
C ALA A 33 -6.61 -10.91 -37.06
N GLU A 34 -7.70 -11.43 -36.51
CA GLU A 34 -8.15 -11.07 -35.18
C GLU A 34 -6.97 -11.25 -34.20
N PRO A 35 -6.74 -10.28 -33.29
CA PRO A 35 -5.76 -10.45 -32.24
C PRO A 35 -6.13 -11.70 -31.44
N ALA A 36 -5.19 -12.65 -31.33
CA ALA A 36 -5.34 -13.80 -30.46
C ALA A 36 -5.67 -13.30 -29.04
N PRO A 37 -6.57 -13.98 -28.29
CA PRO A 37 -6.80 -13.65 -26.88
C PRO A 37 -5.45 -13.67 -26.17
N ALA A 38 -5.16 -12.64 -25.38
CA ALA A 38 -4.02 -12.63 -24.48
C ALA A 38 -4.13 -13.90 -23.61
N GLU A 39 -3.14 -14.78 -23.68
CA GLU A 39 -3.05 -15.92 -22.75
C GLU A 39 -2.99 -15.30 -21.34
N GLU A 40 -4.03 -15.51 -20.53
CA GLU A 40 -3.96 -15.28 -19.09
C GLU A 40 -2.82 -16.18 -18.58
N SER A 41 -1.71 -15.54 -18.22
CA SER A 41 -0.58 -16.22 -17.60
C SER A 41 -1.09 -16.86 -16.31
N ALA A 42 -0.99 -18.19 -16.20
CA ALA A 42 -1.37 -18.89 -14.98
C ALA A 42 -0.57 -18.31 -13.80
N SER A 43 -1.26 -17.97 -12.70
CA SER A 43 -0.62 -17.44 -11.49
C SER A 43 0.46 -18.39 -10.98
N ARG A 44 1.59 -17.83 -10.51
CA ARG A 44 2.69 -18.57 -9.88
C ARG A 44 2.34 -19.07 -8.47
N GLY A 45 1.21 -18.63 -7.92
CA GLY A 45 0.76 -18.89 -6.54
C GLY A 45 0.33 -17.61 -5.85
N VAL A 46 0.15 -17.68 -4.53
CA VAL A 46 -0.32 -16.56 -3.71
C VAL A 46 0.81 -16.07 -2.81
N LEU A 47 1.08 -14.75 -2.79
CA LEU A 47 1.89 -14.09 -1.78
C LEU A 47 0.97 -13.44 -0.74
N ARG A 48 1.14 -13.80 0.53
CA ARG A 48 0.44 -13.19 1.66
C ARG A 48 1.18 -11.96 2.13
N VAL A 49 0.49 -10.82 2.10
CA VAL A 49 1.01 -9.52 2.50
C VAL A 49 0.43 -9.12 3.84
N GLY A 50 1.28 -8.95 4.84
CA GLY A 50 0.88 -8.47 6.17
C GLY A 50 0.81 -6.95 6.22
N MET A 51 -0.29 -6.42 6.77
CA MET A 51 -0.48 -5.00 7.09
C MET A 51 -1.51 -4.82 8.21
N GLU A 52 -1.56 -3.61 8.82
CA GLU A 52 -2.49 -3.33 9.92
C GLU A 52 -3.93 -3.11 9.46
N CYS A 53 -4.12 -2.61 8.23
CA CYS A 53 -5.39 -2.11 7.69
C CYS A 53 -6.04 -1.03 8.60
N ALA A 54 -5.23 -0.20 9.24
CA ALA A 54 -5.63 0.86 10.16
C ALA A 54 -4.73 2.10 10.09
N TYR A 55 -3.95 2.25 9.01
CA TYR A 55 -2.97 3.31 8.84
C TYR A 55 -3.16 4.04 7.49
N ALA A 56 -4.23 4.81 7.36
CA ALA A 56 -4.49 5.64 6.17
C ALA A 56 -3.45 6.77 6.03
N PRO A 57 -3.09 7.16 4.80
CA PRO A 57 -3.48 6.64 3.50
C PRO A 57 -2.68 5.42 3.03
N ASN A 58 -1.78 4.87 3.85
CA ASN A 58 -0.99 3.69 3.52
C ASN A 58 -1.87 2.45 3.34
N ASN A 59 -2.62 2.08 4.37
CA ASN A 59 -3.52 0.94 4.35
C ASN A 59 -4.67 1.10 5.35
N TRP A 60 -5.89 0.81 4.91
CA TRP A 60 -7.07 0.83 5.78
C TRP A 60 -8.08 -0.24 5.36
N GLN A 61 -9.05 -0.51 6.24
CA GLN A 61 -10.10 -1.48 6.00
C GLN A 61 -11.32 -0.84 5.35
N GLU A 62 -11.87 -1.51 4.34
CA GLU A 62 -13.14 -1.22 3.70
C GLU A 62 -14.11 -2.39 3.82
N SER A 63 -15.41 -2.10 3.74
CA SER A 63 -16.48 -3.10 3.81
C SER A 63 -17.07 -3.46 2.44
N GLN A 64 -16.63 -2.81 1.37
CA GLN A 64 -17.10 -3.01 0.01
C GLN A 64 -15.92 -3.23 -0.92
N GLU A 65 -16.11 -4.14 -1.89
CA GLU A 65 -15.16 -4.37 -2.96
C GLU A 65 -15.14 -3.19 -3.93
N THR A 66 -13.94 -2.82 -4.37
CA THR A 66 -13.66 -1.79 -5.36
C THR A 66 -12.67 -2.32 -6.39
N ASP A 67 -12.40 -1.56 -7.45
CA ASP A 67 -11.39 -1.93 -8.45
C ASP A 67 -9.95 -1.78 -7.91
N THR A 68 -9.78 -1.13 -6.78
CA THR A 68 -8.46 -0.77 -6.19
C THR A 68 -8.10 -1.55 -4.94
N ASN A 69 -9.06 -2.09 -4.20
CA ASN A 69 -8.78 -2.82 -2.98
C ASN A 69 -8.54 -4.33 -3.19
N LEU A 70 -8.12 -5.02 -2.14
CA LEU A 70 -7.90 -6.45 -2.11
C LEU A 70 -8.67 -7.08 -0.93
N PRO A 71 -9.20 -8.31 -1.07
CA PRO A 71 -9.84 -8.99 0.04
C PRO A 71 -8.83 -9.28 1.16
N ILE A 72 -9.29 -9.16 2.41
CA ILE A 72 -8.52 -9.53 3.61
C ILE A 72 -8.79 -11.01 3.90
N GLU A 73 -7.78 -11.88 3.76
CA GLU A 73 -7.90 -13.34 3.87
C GLU A 73 -8.50 -13.77 5.23
N ASN A 74 -8.06 -13.15 6.30
CA ASN A 74 -8.50 -13.47 7.67
C ASN A 74 -9.68 -12.63 8.19
N LEU A 75 -10.34 -11.84 7.32
CA LEU A 75 -11.53 -11.06 7.64
C LEU A 75 -12.58 -11.21 6.53
N PRO A 76 -13.47 -12.22 6.57
CA PRO A 76 -14.48 -12.41 5.54
C PRO A 76 -15.37 -11.18 5.32
N GLY A 77 -15.41 -10.70 4.06
CA GLY A 77 -16.17 -9.49 3.68
C GLY A 77 -15.46 -8.17 4.01
N GLY A 78 -14.22 -8.21 4.49
CA GLY A 78 -13.35 -7.05 4.63
C GLY A 78 -12.38 -6.94 3.45
N TYR A 79 -12.03 -5.71 3.11
CA TYR A 79 -11.09 -5.39 2.04
C TYR A 79 -10.05 -4.42 2.56
N ALA A 80 -8.83 -4.55 2.08
CA ALA A 80 -7.74 -3.61 2.34
C ALA A 80 -7.61 -2.62 1.18
N GLU A 81 -7.56 -1.35 1.48
CA GLU A 81 -7.38 -0.26 0.52
C GLU A 81 -6.18 0.59 0.93
N GLY A 82 -5.61 1.37 0.01
CA GLY A 82 -4.56 2.33 0.27
C GLY A 82 -3.30 2.16 -0.57
N TYR A 83 -2.34 3.04 -0.33
CA TYR A 83 -1.09 3.09 -1.10
C TYR A 83 -0.29 1.78 -1.03
N ASP A 84 -0.15 1.18 0.16
CA ASP A 84 0.55 -0.10 0.36
C ASP A 84 -0.12 -1.24 -0.42
N VAL A 85 -1.47 -1.20 -0.52
CA VAL A 85 -2.24 -2.18 -1.30
C VAL A 85 -1.96 -2.04 -2.79
N GLN A 86 -1.86 -0.81 -3.32
CA GLN A 86 -1.52 -0.58 -4.72
C GLN A 86 -0.09 -1.03 -5.03
N ILE A 87 0.87 -0.77 -4.14
CA ILE A 87 2.25 -1.27 -4.27
C ILE A 87 2.25 -2.81 -4.29
N ALA A 88 1.50 -3.46 -3.39
CA ALA A 88 1.38 -4.92 -3.38
C ALA A 88 0.81 -5.47 -4.69
N ARG A 89 -0.23 -4.84 -5.25
CA ARG A 89 -0.84 -5.21 -6.53
C ARG A 89 0.14 -5.12 -7.68
N LEU A 90 0.93 -4.03 -7.74
CA LEU A 90 1.95 -3.86 -8.78
C LEU A 90 3.06 -4.90 -8.67
N ILE A 91 3.53 -5.20 -7.44
CA ILE A 91 4.48 -6.30 -7.22
C ILE A 91 3.90 -7.62 -7.71
N GLY A 92 2.65 -7.93 -7.38
CA GLY A 92 1.97 -9.14 -7.85
C GLY A 92 1.88 -9.22 -9.37
N ALA A 93 1.49 -8.13 -10.03
CA ALA A 93 1.39 -8.05 -11.49
C ALA A 93 2.74 -8.27 -12.19
N GLU A 94 3.83 -7.68 -11.68
CA GLU A 94 5.17 -7.80 -12.25
C GLU A 94 5.80 -9.19 -11.98
N THR A 95 5.52 -9.78 -10.82
CA THR A 95 6.10 -11.07 -10.44
C THR A 95 5.25 -12.28 -10.87
N GLY A 96 3.98 -12.05 -11.26
CA GLY A 96 3.03 -13.09 -11.64
C GLY A 96 2.40 -13.86 -10.48
N TYR A 97 2.49 -13.33 -9.25
CA TYR A 97 1.79 -13.87 -8.08
C TYR A 97 0.45 -13.17 -7.85
N ASP A 98 -0.53 -13.93 -7.36
CA ASP A 98 -1.71 -13.34 -6.75
C ASP A 98 -1.36 -12.78 -5.37
N ILE A 99 -2.02 -11.69 -4.97
CA ILE A 99 -1.80 -11.07 -3.67
C ILE A 99 -3.00 -11.33 -2.77
N ALA A 100 -2.72 -11.81 -1.55
CA ALA A 100 -3.70 -11.90 -0.47
C ALA A 100 -3.24 -11.03 0.71
N VAL A 101 -4.13 -10.19 1.22
CA VAL A 101 -3.83 -9.36 2.39
C VAL A 101 -4.19 -10.12 3.66
N VAL A 102 -3.27 -10.11 4.64
CA VAL A 102 -3.51 -10.64 5.98
C VAL A 102 -3.42 -9.47 6.97
N MET A 103 -4.55 -9.17 7.62
CA MET A 103 -4.62 -8.12 8.62
C MET A 103 -4.05 -8.61 9.95
N LEU A 104 -3.05 -7.89 10.45
CA LEU A 104 -2.34 -8.21 11.68
C LEU A 104 -2.10 -6.94 12.50
N SER A 105 -1.90 -7.08 13.82
CA SER A 105 -1.40 -5.96 14.61
C SER A 105 0.05 -5.64 14.22
N TRP A 106 0.44 -4.37 14.33
CA TRP A 106 1.80 -3.92 14.04
C TRP A 106 2.87 -4.79 14.71
N ASP A 107 2.73 -5.02 16.01
CA ASP A 107 3.67 -5.78 16.83
C ASP A 107 3.82 -7.25 16.36
N GLY A 108 2.83 -7.77 15.64
CA GLY A 108 2.81 -9.17 15.18
C GLY A 108 3.42 -9.39 13.78
N LEU A 109 3.65 -8.33 12.99
CA LEU A 109 4.03 -8.45 11.58
C LEU A 109 5.36 -9.21 11.37
N ILE A 110 6.42 -8.83 12.08
CA ILE A 110 7.74 -9.46 11.93
C ILE A 110 7.71 -10.91 12.38
N GLU A 111 7.00 -11.21 13.47
CA GLU A 111 6.85 -12.57 13.97
C GLU A 111 6.08 -13.45 12.97
N ALA A 112 4.94 -12.95 12.44
CA ALA A 112 4.14 -13.64 11.43
C ALA A 112 4.93 -13.91 10.13
N LEU A 113 5.78 -12.97 9.71
CA LEU A 113 6.68 -13.14 8.57
C LEU A 113 7.69 -14.28 8.83
N ASN A 114 8.34 -14.26 9.98
CA ASN A 114 9.35 -15.27 10.34
C ASN A 114 8.74 -16.66 10.55
N GLN A 115 7.47 -16.75 10.98
CA GLN A 115 6.72 -17.99 11.11
C GLN A 115 6.13 -18.50 9.78
N GLY A 116 6.22 -17.72 8.68
CA GLY A 116 5.66 -18.09 7.38
C GLY A 116 4.14 -17.99 7.31
N GLN A 117 3.52 -17.21 8.19
CA GLN A 117 2.09 -16.90 8.11
C GLN A 117 1.81 -15.87 7.01
N ILE A 118 2.78 -15.00 6.73
CA ILE A 118 2.82 -14.06 5.62
C ILE A 118 4.14 -14.19 4.88
N ASP A 119 4.22 -13.70 3.64
CA ASP A 119 5.41 -13.82 2.79
C ASP A 119 6.17 -12.51 2.68
N MET A 120 5.49 -11.38 2.87
CA MET A 120 6.09 -10.06 2.92
C MET A 120 5.26 -9.11 3.79
N ILE A 121 5.89 -8.03 4.25
CA ILE A 121 5.25 -6.93 5.00
C ILE A 121 5.25 -5.70 4.09
N ILE A 122 4.06 -5.13 3.82
CA ILE A 122 3.92 -3.83 3.16
C ILE A 122 2.96 -3.01 4.03
N ALA A 123 3.51 -2.19 4.92
CA ALA A 123 2.76 -1.55 6.00
C ALA A 123 3.38 -0.19 6.41
N GLY A 124 3.92 0.57 5.42
CA GLY A 124 4.64 1.80 5.74
C GLY A 124 5.88 1.56 6.60
N MET A 125 6.43 0.34 6.60
CA MET A 125 7.49 -0.06 7.53
C MET A 125 8.84 0.52 7.12
N ALA A 126 9.44 1.33 8.01
CA ALA A 126 10.79 1.83 7.82
C ALA A 126 11.85 0.73 8.03
N ASP A 127 12.88 0.78 7.17
CA ASP A 127 14.09 -0.03 7.30
C ASP A 127 15.00 0.53 8.40
N THR A 128 15.10 -0.18 9.52
CA THR A 128 15.94 0.19 10.65
C THR A 128 16.99 -0.88 10.94
N ALA A 129 18.11 -0.46 11.54
CA ALA A 129 19.18 -1.39 11.92
C ALA A 129 18.67 -2.51 12.83
N ALA A 130 17.80 -2.19 13.78
CA ALA A 130 17.21 -3.18 14.70
C ALA A 130 16.33 -4.20 13.96
N ARG A 131 15.50 -3.76 12.99
CA ARG A 131 14.66 -4.67 12.20
C ARG A 131 15.49 -5.51 11.24
N ARG A 132 16.58 -4.95 10.71
CA ARG A 132 17.53 -5.68 9.86
C ARG A 132 18.20 -6.88 10.57
N GLU A 133 18.19 -6.93 11.87
CA GLU A 133 18.64 -8.14 12.59
C GLU A 133 17.70 -9.33 12.34
N ALA A 134 16.40 -9.08 12.22
CA ALA A 134 15.34 -10.10 12.11
C ALA A 134 14.88 -10.39 10.69
N ILE A 135 14.83 -9.38 9.81
CA ILE A 135 14.28 -9.47 8.45
C ILE A 135 15.17 -8.72 7.44
N ASN A 136 14.94 -8.93 6.15
CA ASN A 136 15.50 -8.15 5.05
C ASN A 136 14.50 -7.07 4.59
N PHE A 137 15.01 -6.06 3.90
CA PHE A 137 14.21 -4.97 3.32
C PHE A 137 14.52 -4.78 1.86
N SER A 138 13.50 -4.44 1.08
CA SER A 138 13.63 -4.00 -0.30
C SER A 138 14.21 -2.59 -0.40
N ASP A 139 14.42 -2.13 -1.63
CA ASP A 139 14.52 -0.72 -1.93
C ASP A 139 13.23 0.01 -1.48
N PRO A 140 13.32 1.32 -1.15
CA PRO A 140 12.17 2.06 -0.65
C PRO A 140 11.11 2.27 -1.74
N TYR A 141 9.85 2.10 -1.37
CA TYR A 141 8.72 2.41 -2.24
C TYR A 141 8.08 3.77 -1.92
N HIS A 142 8.32 4.31 -0.73
CA HIS A 142 7.86 5.64 -0.31
C HIS A 142 8.89 6.29 0.62
N VAL A 143 9.03 7.62 0.54
CA VAL A 143 9.89 8.41 1.44
C VAL A 143 9.01 9.40 2.18
N THR A 144 9.24 9.57 3.48
CA THR A 144 8.42 10.42 4.36
C THR A 144 9.28 11.32 5.21
N GLU A 145 8.65 12.34 5.80
CA GLU A 145 9.21 13.26 6.77
C GLU A 145 8.50 13.08 8.13
N TYR A 146 9.21 13.25 9.24
CA TYR A 146 8.61 13.26 10.56
C TYR A 146 8.38 14.68 11.05
N GLY A 147 7.21 14.86 11.65
CA GLY A 147 6.81 16.12 12.28
C GLY A 147 6.10 15.87 13.61
N ILE A 148 5.70 16.95 14.24
CA ILE A 148 4.94 16.92 15.50
C ILE A 148 3.53 17.41 15.24
N MET A 149 2.53 16.58 15.59
CA MET A 149 1.11 16.97 15.60
C MET A 149 0.69 17.35 17.02
N LEU A 150 -0.02 18.47 17.12
CA LEU A 150 -0.51 19.03 18.40
C LEU A 150 -1.77 19.88 18.17
N ASP A 151 -2.43 20.26 19.25
CA ASP A 151 -3.54 21.24 19.20
C ASP A 151 -3.00 22.65 18.95
N GLU A 152 -3.65 23.44 18.09
CA GLU A 152 -3.24 24.83 17.77
C GLU A 152 -3.18 25.76 18.99
N SER A 153 -3.93 25.43 20.04
CA SER A 153 -3.91 26.18 21.32
C SER A 153 -2.78 25.77 22.26
N SER A 154 -2.00 24.76 21.91
CA SER A 154 -0.85 24.28 22.69
C SER A 154 0.19 25.40 22.89
N PRO A 155 0.82 25.52 24.07
CA PRO A 155 1.93 26.44 24.27
C PRO A 155 3.14 26.15 23.35
N TYR A 156 3.19 24.98 22.72
CA TYR A 156 4.23 24.54 21.79
C TYR A 156 3.85 24.76 20.31
N ALA A 157 2.70 25.38 20.02
CA ALA A 157 2.18 25.52 18.66
C ALA A 157 3.09 26.31 17.71
N ASP A 158 3.96 27.17 18.24
CA ASP A 158 4.91 27.99 17.47
C ASP A 158 6.35 27.48 17.56
N ALA A 159 6.55 26.23 18.01
CA ALA A 159 7.87 25.60 18.04
C ALA A 159 8.49 25.55 16.63
N ALA A 160 9.77 25.90 16.53
CA ALA A 160 10.54 25.90 15.30
C ALA A 160 11.54 24.74 15.21
N THR A 161 11.92 24.20 16.37
CA THR A 161 12.88 23.10 16.51
C THR A 161 12.34 22.03 17.45
N ILE A 162 12.91 20.81 17.38
CA ILE A 162 12.55 19.76 18.35
C ILE A 162 12.94 20.09 19.80
N HIS A 163 13.83 21.06 20.02
CA HIS A 163 14.27 21.51 21.35
C HIS A 163 13.31 22.51 22.02
N ASP A 164 12.33 23.04 21.28
CA ASP A 164 11.34 24.00 21.80
C ASP A 164 10.21 23.31 22.59
N PHE A 165 10.24 21.97 22.67
CA PHE A 165 9.22 21.17 23.37
C PHE A 165 9.57 20.83 24.82
N ALA A 166 10.59 21.45 25.42
CA ALA A 166 10.96 21.15 26.80
C ALA A 166 9.78 21.29 27.77
N GLY A 167 9.47 20.25 28.53
CA GLY A 167 8.32 20.16 29.43
C GLY A 167 7.06 19.58 28.81
N ALA A 168 7.01 19.38 27.48
CA ALA A 168 5.88 18.73 26.82
C ALA A 168 5.86 17.21 27.07
N SER A 169 4.67 16.64 27.17
CA SER A 169 4.45 15.18 27.15
C SER A 169 4.25 14.71 25.71
N ILE A 170 5.17 13.88 25.22
CA ILE A 170 5.22 13.45 23.80
C ILE A 170 4.96 11.94 23.71
N LEU A 171 4.14 11.55 22.73
CA LEU A 171 3.73 10.17 22.51
C LEU A 171 4.13 9.68 21.12
N GLY A 172 4.62 8.44 21.03
CA GLY A 172 4.96 7.72 19.81
C GLY A 172 4.19 6.42 19.66
N GLN A 173 4.34 5.78 18.48
CA GLN A 173 3.85 4.42 18.25
C GLN A 173 4.92 3.43 18.67
N LYS A 174 4.51 2.45 19.48
CA LYS A 174 5.38 1.37 19.97
C LYS A 174 6.10 0.64 18.84
N ASP A 175 7.36 0.31 19.07
CA ASP A 175 8.25 -0.43 18.15
C ASP A 175 8.44 0.26 16.77
N THR A 176 8.34 1.61 16.75
CA THR A 176 8.58 2.42 15.55
C THR A 176 9.60 3.53 15.78
N GLN A 177 10.04 4.14 14.68
CA GLN A 177 10.85 5.37 14.76
C GLN A 177 10.04 6.57 15.30
N LEU A 178 8.70 6.57 15.17
CA LEU A 178 7.86 7.63 15.75
C LEU A 178 7.97 7.71 17.29
N ASP A 179 8.37 6.61 17.93
CA ASP A 179 8.65 6.57 19.36
C ASP A 179 10.12 6.90 19.66
N THR A 180 11.04 6.21 19.01
CA THR A 180 12.46 6.32 19.37
C THR A 180 13.09 7.68 19.08
N VAL A 181 12.54 8.46 18.14
CA VAL A 181 13.03 9.81 17.84
C VAL A 181 12.72 10.82 18.95
N ILE A 182 11.76 10.53 19.83
CA ILE A 182 11.42 11.38 20.97
C ILE A 182 12.64 11.51 21.93
N ASP A 183 13.51 10.51 21.98
CA ASP A 183 14.75 10.55 22.77
C ASP A 183 15.74 11.65 22.32
N GLN A 184 15.54 12.25 21.13
CA GLN A 184 16.30 13.40 20.65
C GLN A 184 15.77 14.73 21.20
N MET A 185 14.57 14.75 21.81
CA MET A 185 13.90 15.94 22.30
C MET A 185 14.28 16.17 23.78
N GLU A 186 15.17 17.14 24.02
CA GLU A 186 15.65 17.40 25.39
C GLU A 186 14.55 17.95 26.29
N GLY A 187 14.41 17.38 27.48
CA GLY A 187 13.53 17.91 28.52
C GLY A 187 12.03 17.61 28.34
N VAL A 188 11.67 16.77 27.38
CA VAL A 188 10.27 16.29 27.23
C VAL A 188 9.97 15.15 28.20
N GLU A 189 8.69 14.94 28.50
CA GLU A 189 8.18 13.71 29.09
C GLU A 189 7.88 12.72 27.97
N HIS A 190 8.76 11.74 27.76
CA HIS A 190 8.53 10.66 26.78
C HIS A 190 7.51 9.67 27.39
N LEU A 191 6.28 9.69 26.88
CA LEU A 191 5.18 8.85 27.38
C LEU A 191 5.36 7.40 26.93
N THR A 192 4.74 6.46 27.69
CA THR A 192 4.67 5.06 27.26
C THR A 192 3.95 4.95 25.92
N PRO A 193 4.62 4.39 24.87
CA PRO A 193 4.06 4.35 23.53
C PRO A 193 2.83 3.47 23.42
N VAL A 194 1.98 3.77 22.42
CA VAL A 194 0.75 3.03 22.13
C VAL A 194 0.89 2.19 20.85
N SER A 195 -0.01 1.24 20.65
CA SER A 195 0.13 0.20 19.61
C SER A 195 -0.15 0.68 18.18
N SER A 196 -0.84 1.82 17.98
CA SER A 196 -1.22 2.30 16.64
C SER A 196 -1.32 3.81 16.56
N VAL A 197 -1.20 4.38 15.36
CA VAL A 197 -1.38 5.83 15.11
C VAL A 197 -2.80 6.30 15.48
N PRO A 198 -3.90 5.61 15.16
CA PRO A 198 -5.23 6.00 15.66
C PRO A 198 -5.30 6.14 17.19
N ASN A 199 -4.60 5.27 17.94
CA ASN A 199 -4.54 5.41 19.40
C ASN A 199 -3.77 6.65 19.83
N MET A 200 -2.71 7.05 19.12
CA MET A 200 -2.00 8.31 19.37
C MET A 200 -2.93 9.51 19.15
N ILE A 201 -3.68 9.53 18.04
CA ILE A 201 -4.67 10.57 17.74
C ILE A 201 -5.73 10.67 18.85
N SER A 202 -6.27 9.54 19.30
CA SER A 202 -7.25 9.51 20.40
C SER A 202 -6.67 10.10 21.68
N ARG A 203 -5.42 9.78 22.03
CA ARG A 203 -4.72 10.31 23.21
C ARG A 203 -4.51 11.83 23.13
N LEU A 204 -4.19 12.34 21.94
CA LEU A 204 -4.08 13.78 21.68
C LEU A 204 -5.45 14.47 21.80
N GLN A 205 -6.52 13.88 21.24
CA GLN A 205 -7.90 14.40 21.37
C GLN A 205 -8.38 14.46 22.82
N GLU A 206 -7.99 13.46 23.62
CA GLU A 206 -8.32 13.38 25.06
C GLU A 206 -7.49 14.35 25.92
N GLY A 207 -6.48 15.01 25.35
CA GLY A 207 -5.55 15.88 26.08
C GLY A 207 -4.69 15.12 27.09
N THR A 208 -4.42 13.83 26.83
CA THR A 208 -3.58 12.97 27.69
C THR A 208 -2.11 12.94 27.26
N CYS A 209 -1.78 13.68 26.21
CA CYS A 209 -0.43 14.08 25.78
C CYS A 209 -0.52 15.48 25.16
N ASP A 210 0.60 16.21 25.16
CA ASP A 210 0.68 17.54 24.55
C ASP A 210 0.90 17.47 23.05
N ALA A 211 1.59 16.43 22.57
CA ALA A 211 1.88 16.24 21.16
C ALA A 211 2.21 14.76 20.84
N ILE A 212 2.18 14.46 19.53
CA ILE A 212 2.53 13.14 18.99
C ILE A 212 3.49 13.29 17.80
N VAL A 213 4.38 12.31 17.62
CA VAL A 213 5.23 12.24 16.42
C VAL A 213 4.45 11.58 15.29
N VAL A 214 4.46 12.16 14.10
CA VAL A 214 3.72 11.66 12.93
C VAL A 214 4.54 11.68 11.66
N ASN A 215 4.18 10.85 10.69
CA ASN A 215 4.59 11.03 9.30
C ASN A 215 3.77 12.19 8.74
N VAL A 216 4.45 13.20 8.27
CA VAL A 216 3.81 14.46 7.85
C VAL A 216 2.85 14.23 6.69
N GLU A 217 3.23 13.42 5.72
CA GLU A 217 2.44 13.12 4.53
C GLU A 217 1.13 12.37 4.88
N ASN A 218 1.13 11.60 5.97
CA ASN A 218 -0.04 10.84 6.43
C ASN A 218 -1.03 11.68 7.25
N SER A 219 -0.68 12.92 7.59
CA SER A 219 -1.44 13.72 8.57
C SER A 219 -2.76 14.27 8.03
N GLY A 220 -2.95 14.32 6.70
CA GLY A 220 -4.04 15.05 6.06
C GLY A 220 -5.44 14.68 6.59
N ALA A 221 -5.80 13.39 6.61
CA ALA A 221 -7.11 12.95 7.08
C ALA A 221 -7.32 13.21 8.58
N TYR A 222 -6.26 13.10 9.38
CA TYR A 222 -6.33 13.41 10.81
C TYR A 222 -6.59 14.89 11.06
N LEU A 223 -5.99 15.78 10.25
CA LEU A 223 -6.23 17.23 10.33
C LEU A 223 -7.64 17.59 9.85
N GLU A 224 -8.16 16.97 8.79
CA GLU A 224 -9.55 17.17 8.34
C GLU A 224 -10.54 16.77 9.43
N SER A 225 -10.31 15.66 10.12
CA SER A 225 -11.17 15.17 11.20
C SER A 225 -11.01 15.93 12.52
N ASN A 226 -9.89 16.64 12.69
CA ASN A 226 -9.54 17.40 13.90
C ASN A 226 -9.07 18.81 13.53
N PRO A 227 -10.00 19.74 13.22
CA PRO A 227 -9.64 21.06 12.72
C PRO A 227 -8.84 21.94 13.68
N SER A 228 -8.78 21.61 14.97
CA SER A 228 -7.92 22.27 15.96
C SER A 228 -6.49 21.76 15.97
N PHE A 229 -6.20 20.69 15.23
CA PHE A 229 -4.83 20.15 15.17
C PHE A 229 -4.03 20.82 14.07
N LYS A 230 -2.74 20.87 14.27
CA LYS A 230 -1.74 21.26 13.27
C LYS A 230 -0.54 20.33 13.31
N VAL A 231 0.20 20.28 12.22
CA VAL A 231 1.49 19.58 12.14
C VAL A 231 2.60 20.60 11.97
N ILE A 232 3.58 20.52 12.84
CA ILE A 232 4.82 21.28 12.74
C ILE A 232 5.80 20.45 11.89
N ARG A 233 6.24 21.04 10.78
CA ARG A 233 7.36 20.58 9.98
C ARG A 233 8.60 21.37 10.38
N PHE A 234 9.71 20.71 10.48
CA PHE A 234 10.97 21.37 10.85
C PHE A 234 11.80 21.72 9.62
N ALA A 235 12.54 22.81 9.68
CA ALA A 235 13.54 23.09 8.66
C ALA A 235 14.70 22.08 8.76
N GLN A 236 15.48 21.98 7.69
CA GLN A 236 16.62 21.06 7.67
C GLN A 236 17.62 21.40 8.78
N GLY A 237 17.86 20.45 9.67
CA GLY A 237 18.75 20.57 10.81
C GLY A 237 18.07 20.99 12.12
N ASP A 238 16.78 21.38 12.09
CA ASP A 238 15.99 21.78 13.26
C ASP A 238 15.06 20.66 13.74
N GLY A 239 14.87 19.60 12.93
CA GLY A 239 14.06 18.45 13.20
C GLY A 239 14.85 17.25 13.70
N PHE A 240 14.27 16.07 13.52
CA PHE A 240 14.87 14.80 13.92
C PHE A 240 16.05 14.40 13.02
N ASP A 241 17.13 13.89 13.62
CA ASP A 241 18.22 13.22 12.89
C ASP A 241 17.85 11.73 12.71
N LEU A 242 17.44 11.38 11.51
CA LEU A 242 16.85 10.09 11.21
C LEU A 242 17.68 9.23 10.26
N GLY A 243 18.68 9.81 9.63
CA GLY A 243 19.30 9.18 8.48
C GLY A 243 18.29 9.02 7.34
N PHE A 244 18.10 7.77 6.85
CA PHE A 244 17.11 7.48 5.82
C PHE A 244 15.75 7.13 6.45
N VAL A 245 14.69 7.79 5.97
CA VAL A 245 13.30 7.49 6.35
C VAL A 245 12.51 7.13 5.10
N GLY A 246 12.21 5.85 4.95
CA GLY A 246 11.43 5.35 3.82
C GLY A 246 10.74 4.05 4.16
N ALA A 247 9.55 3.89 3.60
CA ALA A 247 8.82 2.63 3.68
C ALA A 247 9.41 1.62 2.69
N CYS A 248 9.72 0.43 3.18
CA CYS A 248 10.28 -0.67 2.42
C CYS A 248 9.45 -1.94 2.63
N VAL A 249 9.52 -2.87 1.68
CA VAL A 249 8.92 -4.20 1.84
C VAL A 249 9.81 -5.04 2.75
N GLY A 250 9.23 -5.58 3.83
CA GLY A 250 9.92 -6.51 4.73
C GLY A 250 9.81 -7.95 4.22
N LEU A 251 10.93 -8.69 4.19
CA LEU A 251 11.01 -10.08 3.74
C LEU A 251 11.85 -10.93 4.71
N ARG A 252 11.64 -12.25 4.71
CA ARG A 252 12.45 -13.16 5.51
C ARG A 252 13.93 -13.12 5.11
N LYS A 253 14.81 -13.35 6.04
CA LYS A 253 16.29 -13.34 5.86
C LYS A 253 16.78 -14.28 4.76
N ASN A 254 16.11 -15.39 4.56
CA ASN A 254 16.50 -16.44 3.63
C ASN A 254 15.73 -16.41 2.30
N ASP A 255 14.91 -15.39 2.07
CA ASP A 255 14.12 -15.24 0.84
C ASP A 255 14.76 -14.23 -0.13
N GLU A 256 16.07 -14.38 -0.38
CA GLU A 256 16.83 -13.47 -1.26
C GLU A 256 16.24 -13.42 -2.68
N ALA A 257 15.77 -14.57 -3.21
CA ALA A 257 15.19 -14.62 -4.54
C ALA A 257 13.89 -13.78 -4.63
N LEU A 258 13.03 -13.82 -3.60
CA LEU A 258 11.83 -13.00 -3.56
C LEU A 258 12.18 -11.51 -3.38
N LEU A 259 13.21 -11.21 -2.60
CA LEU A 259 13.71 -9.84 -2.43
C LEU A 259 14.19 -9.26 -3.77
N ASP A 260 14.93 -10.02 -4.56
CA ASP A 260 15.39 -9.60 -5.89
C ASP A 260 14.21 -9.37 -6.84
N GLU A 261 13.21 -10.24 -6.84
CA GLU A 261 11.98 -10.08 -7.64
C GLU A 261 11.18 -8.84 -7.21
N VAL A 262 11.03 -8.61 -5.90
CA VAL A 262 10.36 -7.42 -5.36
C VAL A 262 11.10 -6.14 -5.74
N ASN A 263 12.43 -6.10 -5.63
CA ASN A 263 13.21 -4.94 -6.03
C ASN A 263 13.13 -4.69 -7.55
N ALA A 264 13.16 -5.74 -8.36
CA ALA A 264 12.96 -5.62 -9.80
C ALA A 264 11.56 -5.04 -10.13
N ALA A 265 10.50 -5.51 -9.46
CA ALA A 265 9.15 -4.98 -9.60
C ALA A 265 9.06 -3.50 -9.16
N LEU A 266 9.64 -3.15 -8.02
CA LEU A 266 9.66 -1.76 -7.53
C LEU A 266 10.42 -0.80 -8.49
N ALA A 267 11.45 -1.29 -9.18
CA ALA A 267 12.21 -0.51 -10.14
C ALA A 267 11.42 -0.17 -11.42
N THR A 268 10.35 -0.92 -11.74
CA THR A 268 9.46 -0.61 -12.88
C THR A 268 8.49 0.53 -12.56
N ILE A 269 8.26 0.85 -11.27
CA ILE A 269 7.33 1.87 -10.82
C ILE A 269 8.05 3.21 -10.78
N ASP A 270 7.82 4.07 -11.75
CA ASP A 270 8.42 5.40 -11.79
C ASP A 270 7.82 6.34 -10.72
N GLN A 271 8.49 7.47 -10.47
CA GLN A 271 8.08 8.41 -9.44
C GLN A 271 6.69 9.02 -9.73
N ALA A 272 6.38 9.30 -10.99
CA ALA A 272 5.08 9.87 -11.35
C ALA A 272 3.93 8.89 -11.04
N THR A 273 4.13 7.60 -11.27
CA THR A 273 3.19 6.56 -10.89
C THR A 273 3.04 6.48 -9.37
N ARG A 274 4.15 6.53 -8.61
CA ARG A 274 4.12 6.54 -7.14
C ARG A 274 3.33 7.72 -6.60
N ASP A 275 3.59 8.93 -7.13
CA ASP A 275 2.88 10.15 -6.74
C ASP A 275 1.37 10.05 -7.04
N GLN A 276 0.99 9.54 -8.22
CA GLN A 276 -0.42 9.34 -8.58
C GLN A 276 -1.13 8.34 -7.67
N LEU A 277 -0.47 7.22 -7.32
CA LEU A 277 -1.04 6.23 -6.39
C LEU A 277 -1.21 6.81 -4.99
N TRP A 278 -0.24 7.61 -4.54
CA TRP A 278 -0.31 8.31 -3.26
C TRP A 278 -1.47 9.31 -3.23
N ASP A 279 -1.56 10.19 -4.22
CA ASP A 279 -2.64 11.18 -4.33
C ASP A 279 -4.02 10.51 -4.37
N THR A 280 -4.12 9.37 -5.07
CA THR A 280 -5.36 8.58 -5.12
C THR A 280 -5.71 8.01 -3.75
N ALA A 281 -4.73 7.47 -3.02
CA ALA A 281 -4.94 6.95 -1.67
C ALA A 281 -5.37 8.08 -0.70
N VAL A 282 -4.71 9.24 -0.76
CA VAL A 282 -5.08 10.42 0.03
C VAL A 282 -6.51 10.89 -0.27
N ALA A 283 -6.92 10.90 -1.54
CA ALA A 283 -8.27 11.31 -1.93
C ALA A 283 -9.37 10.34 -1.45
N ASN A 284 -9.06 9.05 -1.36
CA ASN A 284 -10.00 7.98 -1.03
C ASN A 284 -9.99 7.56 0.44
N GLN A 285 -9.02 8.04 1.25
CA GLN A 285 -8.92 7.64 2.65
C GLN A 285 -10.15 8.00 3.47
N PRO A 286 -10.48 7.26 4.52
CA PRO A 286 -11.56 7.58 5.46
C PRO A 286 -11.38 8.97 6.07
N LYS A 287 -12.49 9.70 6.22
CA LYS A 287 -12.53 11.05 6.81
C LYS A 287 -12.99 11.02 8.25
#